data_0e9687bea45adc32f7cb0d2dcec17f24
#
_entry.id   0e9687bea45adc32f7cb0d2dcec17f24
#
_cell.length_a   1.000
_cell.length_b   1.000
_cell.length_c   1.000
_cell.angle_alpha   90.00
_cell.angle_beta   90.00
_cell.angle_gamma   90.00
#
_symmetry.space_group_name_H-M   'P 1'
#
loop_
_entity.id
_entity.type
_entity.pdbx_description
1 polymer ?
#
loop_
_entity_poly.entity_id
_entity_poly.type
_entity_poly.pdbx_seq_one_letter_code
_entity_poly.pdbx_strand_id
1 'polypeptide(L)'
;MPRFRKTIPIDDYVLDVLMRDLVGHDQQPAAFLVYLHLYRASEARNWQTVTRSLRAIAEGTGLSKSAVQLGLQTLRRRELIESTSAHATAPRRYRVMRHWR
;
A
#
# COMPACT_ATOMS: atom_id res chain seq x y z
N MET A 1 13.48 -25.71 -4.83
CA MET A 1 13.56 -24.80 -6.00
C MET A 1 12.87 -23.47 -5.67
N PRO A 2 13.60 -22.38 -5.66
CA PRO A 2 12.96 -21.08 -5.39
C PRO A 2 12.03 -20.67 -6.50
N ARG A 3 10.85 -20.22 -6.10
CA ARG A 3 9.84 -19.68 -7.03
C ARG A 3 10.03 -18.17 -7.21
N PHE A 4 10.71 -17.54 -6.27
CA PHE A 4 10.91 -16.10 -6.25
C PHE A 4 12.33 -15.80 -6.67
N ARG A 5 12.48 -15.36 -7.92
CA ARG A 5 13.78 -15.05 -8.49
C ARG A 5 13.96 -13.58 -8.82
N LYS A 6 12.85 -12.85 -8.82
CA LYS A 6 12.87 -11.45 -9.16
C LYS A 6 13.14 -10.63 -7.91
N THR A 7 14.02 -9.65 -8.02
CA THR A 7 14.18 -8.64 -7.00
C THR A 7 13.38 -7.42 -7.39
N ILE A 8 12.93 -6.66 -6.39
CA ILE A 8 12.14 -5.46 -6.61
C ILE A 8 12.84 -4.30 -5.93
N PRO A 9 13.11 -3.21 -6.65
CA PRO A 9 13.69 -2.04 -6.00
C PRO A 9 12.66 -1.37 -5.10
N ILE A 10 13.10 -1.00 -3.91
CA ILE A 10 12.31 -0.20 -2.98
C ILE A 10 13.11 1.06 -2.72
N ASP A 11 12.48 2.22 -2.93
CA ASP A 11 13.15 3.49 -2.69
C ASP A 11 13.57 3.56 -1.22
N ASP A 12 14.77 4.06 -0.97
CA ASP A 12 15.29 4.14 0.40
C ASP A 12 14.38 5.02 1.29
N TYR A 13 13.73 6.01 0.74
CA TYR A 13 12.78 6.84 1.48
C TYR A 13 11.70 6.01 2.17
N VAL A 14 11.24 4.93 1.52
CA VAL A 14 10.21 4.06 2.09
C VAL A 14 10.71 3.42 3.38
N LEU A 15 11.95 2.95 3.38
CA LEU A 15 12.52 2.26 4.54
C LEU A 15 13.09 3.22 5.57
N ASP A 16 13.65 4.34 5.13
CA ASP A 16 14.33 5.25 6.03
C ASP A 16 13.41 6.30 6.65
N VAL A 17 12.34 6.67 5.95
CA VAL A 17 11.45 7.73 6.39
C VAL A 17 10.04 7.21 6.66
N LEU A 18 9.39 6.59 5.66
CA LEU A 18 7.99 6.19 5.81
C LEU A 18 7.80 5.14 6.91
N MET A 19 8.71 4.19 7.03
CA MET A 19 8.60 3.18 8.09
C MET A 19 8.56 3.85 9.45
N ARG A 20 9.51 4.72 9.72
CA ARG A 20 9.59 5.43 11.00
C ARG A 20 8.35 6.28 11.25
N ASP A 21 7.88 6.97 10.21
CA ASP A 21 6.75 7.88 10.35
C ASP A 21 5.44 7.13 10.58
N LEU A 22 5.20 6.08 9.80
CA LEU A 22 3.93 5.35 9.90
C LEU A 22 3.89 4.42 11.10
N VAL A 23 4.97 3.72 11.37
CA VAL A 23 5.02 2.76 12.48
C VAL A 23 5.19 3.47 13.81
N GLY A 24 6.14 4.40 13.87
CA GLY A 24 6.50 5.08 15.12
C GLY A 24 5.65 6.30 15.41
N HIS A 25 5.71 7.31 14.54
CA HIS A 25 5.01 8.57 14.78
C HIS A 25 3.49 8.40 14.75
N ASP A 26 2.96 7.77 13.71
CA ASP A 26 1.52 7.59 13.56
C ASP A 26 1.00 6.39 14.34
N GLN A 27 1.89 5.52 14.82
CA GLN A 27 1.54 4.28 15.52
C GLN A 27 0.57 3.42 14.70
N GLN A 28 0.84 3.35 13.38
CA GLN A 28 0.01 2.61 12.43
C GLN A 28 0.88 1.67 11.59
N PRO A 29 1.45 0.61 12.20
CA PRO A 29 2.25 -0.34 11.43
C PRO A 29 1.44 -1.00 10.29
N ALA A 30 0.14 -1.18 10.49
CA ALA A 30 -0.70 -1.72 9.42
C ALA A 30 -0.68 -0.83 8.18
N ALA A 31 -0.62 0.50 8.35
CA ALA A 31 -0.55 1.41 7.21
C ALA A 31 0.72 1.18 6.40
N PHE A 32 1.85 0.95 7.08
CA PHE A 32 3.11 0.68 6.38
C PHE A 32 3.03 -0.63 5.60
N LEU A 33 2.47 -1.67 6.20
CA LEU A 33 2.31 -2.95 5.52
C LEU A 33 1.39 -2.85 4.32
N VAL A 34 0.28 -2.12 4.44
CA VAL A 34 -0.63 -1.88 3.31
C VAL A 34 0.08 -1.09 2.22
N TYR A 35 0.87 -0.09 2.58
CA TYR A 35 1.64 0.69 1.61
C TYR A 35 2.60 -0.21 0.83
N LEU A 36 3.34 -1.07 1.52
CA LEU A 36 4.26 -1.99 0.86
C LEU A 36 3.54 -2.94 -0.09
N HIS A 37 2.37 -3.44 0.31
CA HIS A 37 1.57 -4.31 -0.56
C HIS A 37 1.16 -3.59 -1.84
N LEU A 38 0.66 -2.37 -1.71
CA LEU A 38 0.24 -1.58 -2.88
C LEU A 38 1.44 -1.12 -3.70
N TYR A 39 2.57 -0.82 -3.04
CA TYR A 39 3.82 -0.45 -3.69
C TYR A 39 4.28 -1.57 -4.63
N ARG A 40 4.29 -2.80 -4.12
CA ARG A 40 4.66 -3.97 -4.91
C ARG A 40 3.72 -4.15 -6.11
N ALA A 41 2.42 -4.05 -5.89
CA ALA A 41 1.44 -4.21 -6.95
C ALA A 41 1.59 -3.12 -8.00
N SER A 42 1.88 -1.89 -7.57
CA SER A 42 2.05 -0.74 -8.46
C SER A 42 3.33 -0.85 -9.28
N GLU A 43 4.41 -1.30 -8.67
CA GLU A 43 5.68 -1.50 -9.37
C GLU A 43 5.51 -2.47 -10.53
N ALA A 44 4.76 -3.54 -10.32
CA ALA A 44 4.51 -4.53 -11.36
C ALA A 44 3.72 -3.98 -12.53
N ARG A 45 3.04 -2.84 -12.35
CA ARG A 45 2.21 -2.20 -13.38
C ARG A 45 2.75 -0.83 -13.77
N ASN A 46 4.03 -0.61 -13.61
CA ASN A 46 4.67 0.67 -13.95
C ASN A 46 4.03 1.86 -13.24
N TRP A 47 3.65 1.66 -11.97
CA TRP A 47 3.10 2.70 -11.09
C TRP A 47 1.75 3.25 -11.52
N GLN A 48 1.05 2.51 -12.35
CA GLN A 48 -0.32 2.84 -12.70
C GLN A 48 -1.27 2.38 -11.61
N THR A 49 -2.52 2.80 -11.74
CA THR A 49 -3.56 2.45 -10.80
C THR A 49 -3.73 0.93 -10.72
N VAL A 50 -3.86 0.41 -9.51
CA VAL A 50 -4.12 -1.01 -9.28
C VAL A 50 -5.48 -1.18 -8.61
N THR A 51 -6.18 -2.24 -8.99
CA THR A 51 -7.48 -2.58 -8.42
C THR A 51 -7.29 -3.66 -7.37
N ARG A 52 -7.75 -3.41 -6.13
CA ARG A 52 -7.64 -4.38 -5.04
C ARG A 52 -8.88 -4.31 -4.15
N SER A 53 -9.40 -5.47 -3.77
CA SER A 53 -10.43 -5.54 -2.74
C SER A 53 -9.79 -5.50 -1.35
N LEU A 54 -10.58 -5.14 -0.34
CA LEU A 54 -10.10 -5.21 1.04
C LEU A 54 -9.64 -6.63 1.39
N ARG A 55 -10.37 -7.63 0.91
CA ARG A 55 -10.02 -9.02 1.15
C ARG A 55 -8.67 -9.36 0.55
N ALA A 56 -8.41 -8.93 -0.68
CA ALA A 56 -7.14 -9.21 -1.34
C ALA A 56 -5.97 -8.57 -0.58
N ILE A 57 -6.15 -7.33 -0.11
CA ILE A 57 -5.11 -6.66 0.66
C ILE A 57 -4.90 -7.38 1.99
N ALA A 58 -5.99 -7.76 2.66
CA ALA A 58 -5.90 -8.48 3.93
C ALA A 58 -5.17 -9.80 3.76
N GLU A 59 -5.50 -10.56 2.74
CA GLU A 59 -4.85 -11.84 2.47
C GLU A 59 -3.37 -11.65 2.12
N GLY A 60 -3.05 -10.62 1.34
CA GLY A 60 -1.67 -10.38 0.92
C GLY A 60 -0.77 -9.84 2.02
N THR A 61 -1.35 -9.18 3.03
CA THR A 61 -0.58 -8.60 4.14
C THR A 61 -0.62 -9.43 5.40
N GLY A 62 -1.61 -10.31 5.53
CA GLY A 62 -1.84 -11.03 6.78
C GLY A 62 -2.60 -10.21 7.82
N LEU A 63 -3.14 -9.06 7.44
CA LEU A 63 -3.89 -8.19 8.34
C LEU A 63 -5.38 -8.54 8.31
N SER A 64 -6.11 -8.12 9.36
CA SER A 64 -7.56 -8.16 9.33
C SER A 64 -8.10 -7.08 8.40
N LYS A 65 -9.35 -7.25 7.96
CA LYS A 65 -9.98 -6.24 7.12
C LYS A 65 -10.06 -4.87 7.81
N SER A 66 -10.37 -4.86 9.10
CA SER A 66 -10.45 -3.60 9.84
C SER A 66 -9.09 -2.93 9.94
N ALA A 67 -8.01 -3.68 10.13
CA ALA A 67 -6.67 -3.12 10.13
C ALA A 67 -6.30 -2.53 8.76
N VAL A 68 -6.69 -3.22 7.69
CA VAL A 68 -6.49 -2.71 6.33
C VAL A 68 -7.24 -1.39 6.13
N GLN A 69 -8.50 -1.32 6.58
CA GLN A 69 -9.30 -0.10 6.45
C GLN A 69 -8.65 1.08 7.18
N LEU A 70 -8.18 0.85 8.40
CA LEU A 70 -7.48 1.89 9.16
C LEU A 70 -6.20 2.31 8.48
N GLY A 71 -5.45 1.33 7.97
CA GLY A 71 -4.22 1.63 7.23
C GLY A 71 -4.48 2.46 5.99
N LEU A 72 -5.51 2.12 5.23
CA LEU A 72 -5.88 2.87 4.03
C LEU A 72 -6.30 4.30 4.38
N GLN A 73 -7.04 4.49 5.48
CA GLN A 73 -7.40 5.82 5.96
C GLN A 73 -6.16 6.67 6.24
N THR A 74 -5.20 6.09 6.96
CA THR A 74 -3.96 6.79 7.29
C THR A 74 -3.19 7.16 6.03
N LEU A 75 -3.09 6.23 5.07
CA LEU A 75 -2.37 6.49 3.83
C LEU A 75 -3.04 7.58 2.99
N ARG A 76 -4.36 7.61 2.94
CA ARG A 76 -5.08 8.67 2.24
C ARG A 76 -4.87 10.02 2.91
N ARG A 77 -4.96 10.06 4.24
CA ARG A 77 -4.76 11.30 5.00
C ARG A 77 -3.36 11.85 4.78
N ARG A 78 -2.37 10.97 4.66
CA ARG A 78 -0.99 11.36 4.39
C ARG A 78 -0.70 11.58 2.91
N GLU A 79 -1.69 11.41 2.06
CA GLU A 79 -1.56 11.56 0.62
C GLU A 79 -0.50 10.62 0.01
N LEU A 80 -0.34 9.46 0.61
CA LEU A 80 0.56 8.43 0.10
C LEU A 80 -0.12 7.51 -0.90
N ILE A 81 -1.45 7.54 -0.93
CA ILE A 81 -2.24 6.86 -1.96
C ILE A 81 -3.42 7.75 -2.34
N GLU A 82 -3.90 7.56 -3.57
CA GLU A 82 -5.21 8.02 -4.00
C GLU A 82 -6.10 6.80 -4.16
N SER A 83 -7.37 6.95 -3.82
CA SER A 83 -8.34 5.86 -3.89
C SER A 83 -9.58 6.33 -4.61
N THR A 84 -9.99 5.59 -5.64
CA THR A 84 -11.18 5.90 -6.42
C THR A 84 -11.96 4.62 -6.67
N SER A 85 -13.24 4.77 -7.06
CA SER A 85 -14.02 3.68 -7.58
C SER A 85 -15.00 4.23 -8.61
N ALA A 86 -15.36 3.37 -9.60
CA ALA A 86 -16.27 3.79 -10.65
C ALA A 86 -17.68 4.01 -10.11
N HIS A 87 -18.08 3.23 -9.10
CA HIS A 87 -19.38 3.35 -8.44
C HIS A 87 -19.30 2.68 -7.08
N ALA A 88 -20.37 2.80 -6.28
CA ALA A 88 -20.35 2.39 -4.87
C ALA A 88 -19.97 0.91 -4.65
N THR A 89 -20.35 0.03 -5.58
CA THR A 89 -20.08 -1.41 -5.45
C THR A 89 -18.86 -1.87 -6.25
N ALA A 90 -18.22 -0.98 -7.02
CA ALA A 90 -17.05 -1.34 -7.80
C ALA A 90 -15.85 -1.54 -6.88
N PRO A 91 -14.91 -2.43 -7.25
CA PRO A 91 -13.66 -2.56 -6.51
C PRO A 91 -12.89 -1.25 -6.50
N ARG A 92 -12.22 -0.97 -5.39
CA ARG A 92 -11.40 0.23 -5.26
C ARG A 92 -10.16 0.15 -6.12
N ARG A 93 -9.80 1.29 -6.68
CA ARG A 93 -8.55 1.48 -7.41
C ARG A 93 -7.64 2.36 -6.57
N TYR A 94 -6.36 1.99 -6.53
CA TYR A 94 -5.39 2.71 -5.73
C TYR A 94 -4.23 3.14 -6.60
N ARG A 95 -3.81 4.37 -6.40
CA ARG A 95 -2.59 4.89 -7.02
C ARG A 95 -1.62 5.24 -5.90
N VAL A 96 -0.44 4.62 -5.96
CA VAL A 96 0.61 4.88 -4.98
C VAL A 96 1.35 6.14 -5.34
N MET A 97 1.49 7.02 -4.35
CA MET A 97 2.18 8.30 -4.53
C MET A 97 3.59 8.20 -3.98
N ARG A 98 4.54 8.80 -4.70
CA ARG A 98 5.95 8.81 -4.33
C ARG A 98 6.45 10.24 -4.42
N HIS A 99 6.05 11.05 -3.45
CA HIS A 99 6.29 12.49 -3.46
C HIS A 99 7.78 12.87 -3.36
N TRP A 100 8.63 11.93 -2.97
CA TRP A 100 10.08 12.16 -2.85
C TRP A 100 10.83 12.03 -4.16
N ARG A 101 10.15 11.63 -5.21
CA ARG A 101 10.75 11.53 -6.54
C ARG A 101 10.61 12.79 -7.35
#